data_a3e6762f7999a5cf0879c07385b396e7
#
_entry.id   a3e6762f7999a5cf0879c07385b396e7
#
_cell.length_a   1.000
_cell.length_b   1.000
_cell.length_c   1.000
_cell.angle_alpha   90.00
_cell.angle_beta   90.00
_cell.angle_gamma   90.00
#
_symmetry.space_group_name_H-M   'P 1'
#
loop_
_entity.id
_entity.type
_entity.pdbx_description
1 polymer ?
#
loop_
_entity_poly.entity_id
_entity_poly.type
_entity_poly.pdbx_seq_one_letter_code
_entity_poly.pdbx_strand_id
1 'polypeptide(L)'
;VSLSDLANEQFILLERGTDDEITPLFRRAGLAVRSKLSTWDDYAIMAMVEDGLGVSILPALILRRCQFDVAVRPLEGHPHRQINAIYRTADVSLAAARFLEYL
;
A
#
# COMPACT_ATOMS: atom_id res chain seq x y z
N VAL A 1 -9.81 2.18 11.48
CA VAL A 1 -10.78 2.74 10.49
C VAL A 1 -11.28 1.63 9.60
N SER A 2 -12.52 1.73 9.16
CA SER A 2 -13.15 0.78 8.24
C SER A 2 -12.99 1.23 6.77
N LEU A 3 -13.14 0.28 5.84
CA LEU A 3 -13.21 0.62 4.41
C LEU A 3 -14.44 1.48 4.07
N SER A 4 -15.54 1.33 4.83
CA SER A 4 -16.74 2.15 4.65
C SER A 4 -16.52 3.61 5.04
N ASP A 5 -15.71 3.89 6.05
CA ASP A 5 -15.32 5.26 6.40
C ASP A 5 -14.55 5.90 5.25
N LEU A 6 -13.57 5.17 4.70
CA LEU A 6 -12.71 5.64 3.61
C LEU A 6 -13.45 5.78 2.26
N ALA A 7 -14.49 4.96 2.00
CA ALA A 7 -15.24 5.00 0.76
C ALA A 7 -15.99 6.32 0.53
N ASN A 8 -16.27 7.08 1.61
CA ASN A 8 -16.93 8.38 1.55
C ASN A 8 -15.97 9.54 1.38
N GLU A 9 -14.68 9.30 1.56
CA GLU A 9 -13.63 10.31 1.46
C GLU A 9 -13.08 10.43 0.02
N GLN A 10 -12.44 11.57 -0.27
CA GLN A 10 -11.63 11.71 -1.47
C GLN A 10 -10.41 10.80 -1.34
N PHE A 11 -10.35 9.76 -2.15
CA PHE A 11 -9.27 8.78 -2.08
C PHE A 11 -8.17 9.09 -3.09
N ILE A 12 -6.91 8.91 -2.68
CA ILE A 12 -5.73 9.03 -3.54
C ILE A 12 -5.23 7.61 -3.81
N LEU A 13 -5.28 7.16 -5.06
CA LEU A 13 -4.88 5.82 -5.47
C LEU A 13 -3.39 5.71 -5.75
N LEU A 14 -2.77 4.66 -5.23
CA LEU A 14 -1.47 4.22 -5.66
C LEU A 14 -1.64 3.27 -6.86
N GLU A 15 -1.38 3.78 -8.06
CA GLU A 15 -1.45 3.01 -9.29
C GLU A 15 -0.05 2.59 -9.75
N ARG A 16 0.22 1.29 -9.75
CA ARG A 16 1.45 0.71 -10.30
C ARG A 16 1.12 -0.11 -11.56
N GLY A 17 0.83 0.59 -12.65
CA GLY A 17 0.45 -0.06 -13.91
C GLY A 17 -0.93 -0.70 -13.82
N THR A 18 -1.04 -1.99 -14.16
CA THR A 18 -2.31 -2.75 -14.11
C THR A 18 -2.63 -3.32 -12.73
N ASP A 19 -1.72 -3.23 -11.77
CA ASP A 19 -1.86 -3.84 -10.44
C ASP A 19 -2.25 -2.79 -9.40
N ASP A 20 -3.53 -2.59 -9.26
CA ASP A 20 -4.14 -1.86 -8.16
C ASP A 20 -4.57 -2.86 -7.09
N GLU A 21 -3.90 -2.86 -5.95
CA GLU A 21 -4.20 -3.74 -4.82
C GLU A 21 -5.39 -3.21 -3.98
N ILE A 22 -5.72 -1.94 -4.10
CA ILE A 22 -6.69 -1.24 -3.24
C ILE A 22 -8.12 -1.39 -3.74
N THR A 23 -8.36 -1.18 -5.03
CA THR A 23 -9.69 -1.33 -5.62
C THR A 23 -10.30 -2.72 -5.36
N PRO A 24 -9.54 -3.84 -5.44
CA PRO A 24 -10.05 -5.14 -5.06
C PRO A 24 -10.47 -5.26 -3.59
N LEU A 25 -9.82 -4.55 -2.64
CA LEU A 25 -10.23 -4.53 -1.24
C LEU A 25 -11.63 -3.94 -1.09
N PHE A 26 -11.86 -2.76 -1.67
CA PHE A 26 -13.17 -2.11 -1.64
C PHE A 26 -14.24 -2.94 -2.34
N ARG A 27 -13.93 -3.49 -3.51
CA ARG A 27 -14.87 -4.33 -4.26
C ARG A 27 -15.31 -5.58 -3.50
N ARG A 28 -14.38 -6.26 -2.78
CA ARG A 28 -14.72 -7.42 -1.92
C ARG A 28 -15.63 -7.05 -0.77
N ALA A 29 -15.55 -5.81 -0.28
CA ALA A 29 -16.43 -5.26 0.75
C ALA A 29 -17.75 -4.72 0.18
N GLY A 30 -17.99 -4.82 -1.13
CA GLY A 30 -19.17 -4.27 -1.79
C GLY A 30 -19.17 -2.75 -1.89
N LEU A 31 -17.98 -2.14 -1.81
CA LEU A 31 -17.78 -0.69 -1.81
C LEU A 31 -17.09 -0.25 -3.10
N ALA A 32 -17.27 1.01 -3.46
CA ALA A 32 -16.54 1.66 -4.54
C ALA A 32 -15.65 2.78 -3.98
N VAL A 33 -14.43 2.87 -4.48
CA VAL A 33 -13.51 3.94 -4.15
C VAL A 33 -13.80 5.18 -5.01
N ARG A 34 -13.88 6.35 -4.38
CA ARG A 34 -13.97 7.64 -5.07
C ARG A 34 -12.58 8.24 -5.22
N SER A 35 -11.96 7.99 -6.34
CA SER A 35 -10.63 8.55 -6.62
C SER A 35 -10.66 9.48 -7.82
N LYS A 36 -10.14 10.69 -7.65
CA LYS A 36 -9.85 11.65 -8.72
C LYS A 36 -8.35 11.88 -8.88
N LEU A 37 -7.57 11.39 -7.92
CA LEU A 37 -6.12 11.56 -7.88
C LEU A 37 -5.47 10.18 -7.81
N SER A 38 -4.50 9.97 -8.67
CA SER A 38 -3.67 8.76 -8.65
C SER A 38 -2.22 9.10 -8.94
N THR A 39 -1.32 8.31 -8.39
CA THR A 39 0.12 8.39 -8.66
C THR A 39 0.76 7.04 -8.38
N TRP A 40 1.92 6.79 -8.96
CA TRP A 40 2.74 5.60 -8.71
C TRP A 40 3.78 5.81 -7.60
N ASP A 41 3.85 7.02 -7.02
CA ASP A 41 4.84 7.41 -6.03
C ASP A 41 4.22 7.52 -4.63
N ASP A 42 4.67 6.68 -3.71
CA ASP A 42 4.23 6.65 -2.31
C ASP A 42 4.49 7.99 -1.58
N TYR A 43 5.61 8.65 -1.90
CA TYR A 43 5.96 9.95 -1.29
C TYR A 43 5.02 11.07 -1.77
N ALA A 44 4.67 11.05 -3.04
CA ALA A 44 3.69 11.99 -3.58
C ALA A 44 2.31 11.81 -2.93
N ILE A 45 1.91 10.57 -2.64
CA ILE A 45 0.67 10.30 -1.88
C ILE A 45 0.76 10.93 -0.50
N MET A 46 1.85 10.70 0.25
CA MET A 46 2.00 11.24 1.61
C MET A 46 1.97 12.77 1.62
N ALA A 47 2.61 13.42 0.65
CA ALA A 47 2.56 14.88 0.50
C ALA A 47 1.13 15.37 0.20
N MET A 48 0.41 14.72 -0.70
CA MET A 48 -0.98 15.07 -1.00
C MET A 48 -1.91 14.88 0.20
N VAL A 49 -1.68 13.86 1.03
CA VAL A 49 -2.44 13.65 2.27
C VAL A 49 -2.12 14.73 3.30
N GLU A 50 -0.84 15.11 3.47
CA GLU A 50 -0.41 16.22 4.34
C GLU A 50 -1.08 17.53 3.93
N ASP A 51 -1.19 17.79 2.64
CA ASP A 51 -1.87 18.97 2.08
C ASP A 51 -3.42 18.89 2.15
N GLY A 52 -3.97 17.82 2.73
CA GLY A 52 -5.42 17.66 2.92
C GLY A 52 -6.19 17.32 1.65
N LEU A 53 -5.52 16.85 0.59
CA LEU A 53 -6.17 16.52 -0.70
C LEU A 53 -6.98 15.22 -0.65
N GLY A 54 -6.82 14.42 0.40
CA GLY A 54 -7.57 13.18 0.57
C GLY A 54 -6.94 12.19 1.53
N VAL A 55 -7.38 10.95 1.44
CA VAL A 55 -6.89 9.83 2.24
C VAL A 55 -6.33 8.73 1.32
N SER A 56 -5.47 7.87 1.87
CA SER A 56 -4.94 6.74 1.13
C SER A 56 -4.70 5.53 2.03
N ILE A 57 -4.44 4.37 1.42
CA ILE A 57 -3.98 3.17 2.10
C ILE A 57 -2.59 2.84 1.58
N LEU A 58 -1.62 2.82 2.48
CA LEU A 58 -0.23 2.50 2.16
C LEU A 58 0.27 1.35 3.06
N PRO A 59 1.25 0.56 2.58
CA PRO A 59 1.88 -0.47 3.40
C PRO A 59 2.55 0.13 4.65
N ALA A 60 2.34 -0.51 5.81
CA ALA A 60 2.93 -0.06 7.08
C ALA A 60 4.47 0.04 7.01
N LEU A 61 5.11 -0.77 6.17
CA LEU A 61 6.57 -0.72 5.99
C LEU A 61 7.04 0.62 5.42
N ILE A 62 6.29 1.19 4.47
CA ILE A 62 6.59 2.50 3.87
C ILE A 62 6.37 3.60 4.90
N LEU A 63 5.32 3.50 5.71
CA LEU A 63 4.95 4.49 6.72
C LEU A 63 5.90 4.52 7.92
N ARG A 64 6.74 3.51 8.15
CA ARG A 64 7.72 3.49 9.27
C ARG A 64 8.71 4.65 9.25
N ARG A 65 9.01 5.21 8.10
CA ARG A 65 9.95 6.33 7.92
C ARG A 65 9.26 7.55 7.31
N CYS A 66 7.96 7.68 7.56
CA CYS A 66 7.19 8.82 7.08
C CYS A 66 7.73 10.11 7.73
N GLN A 67 8.10 11.07 6.89
CA GLN A 67 8.57 12.40 7.31
C GLN A 67 7.48 13.48 7.16
N PHE A 68 6.30 13.07 6.70
CA PHE A 68 5.15 13.94 6.48
C PHE A 68 4.28 13.99 7.73
N ASP A 69 3.66 15.13 7.98
CA ASP A 69 2.73 15.32 9.10
C ASP A 69 1.35 14.73 8.75
N VAL A 70 1.25 13.41 8.82
CA VAL A 70 0.05 12.65 8.47
C VAL A 70 -0.41 11.77 9.63
N ALA A 71 -1.72 11.67 9.84
CA ALA A 71 -2.29 10.78 10.82
C ALA A 71 -2.40 9.34 10.27
N VAL A 72 -1.64 8.41 10.84
CA VAL A 72 -1.69 6.99 10.48
C VAL A 72 -2.64 6.24 11.40
N ARG A 73 -3.54 5.44 10.84
CA ARG A 73 -4.49 4.59 11.56
C ARG A 73 -4.51 3.19 10.98
N PRO A 74 -4.58 2.14 11.80
CA PRO A 74 -4.72 0.78 11.29
C PRO A 74 -6.07 0.58 10.61
N LEU A 75 -6.07 -0.17 9.51
CA LEU A 75 -7.27 -0.58 8.82
C LEU A 75 -7.88 -1.79 9.50
N GLU A 76 -9.20 -1.82 9.67
CA GLU A 76 -9.94 -2.96 10.20
C GLU A 76 -9.70 -4.20 9.33
N GLY A 77 -9.70 -5.39 9.99
CA GLY A 77 -9.39 -6.65 9.33
C GLY A 77 -7.92 -6.86 9.02
N HIS A 78 -7.06 -5.86 9.28
CA HIS A 78 -5.60 -5.94 9.09
C HIS A 78 -5.18 -6.60 7.77
N PRO A 79 -5.65 -6.10 6.61
CA PRO A 79 -5.28 -6.67 5.33
C PRO A 79 -3.75 -6.65 5.17
N HIS A 80 -3.21 -7.72 4.65
CA HIS A 80 -1.78 -7.86 4.42
C HIS A 80 -1.52 -8.39 3.02
N ARG A 81 -0.37 -8.05 2.47
CA ARG A 81 0.13 -8.69 1.25
C ARG A 81 1.31 -9.60 1.58
N GLN A 82 1.38 -10.69 0.88
CA GLN A 82 2.49 -11.62 0.98
C GLN A 82 3.58 -11.20 0.00
N ILE A 83 4.79 -11.02 0.52
CA ILE A 83 5.99 -10.79 -0.30
C ILE A 83 6.75 -12.10 -0.38
N ASN A 84 7.02 -12.57 -1.59
CA ASN A 84 7.72 -13.81 -1.83
C ASN A 84 9.07 -13.56 -2.49
N ALA A 85 10.09 -14.31 -2.09
CA ALA A 85 11.35 -14.37 -2.81
C ALA A 85 11.25 -15.42 -3.91
N ILE A 86 11.60 -15.05 -5.14
CA ILE A 86 11.65 -15.97 -6.30
C ILE A 86 13.12 -16.07 -6.73
N TYR A 87 13.62 -17.30 -6.84
CA TYR A 87 14.98 -17.56 -7.26
C TYR A 87 15.09 -18.88 -8.04
N ARG A 88 16.13 -18.99 -8.88
CA ARG A 88 16.44 -20.25 -9.55
C ARG A 88 17.31 -21.10 -8.64
N THR A 89 16.84 -22.30 -8.31
CA THR A 89 17.55 -23.23 -7.41
C THR A 89 18.89 -23.69 -7.95
N ALA A 90 19.06 -23.73 -9.29
CA ALA A 90 20.29 -24.20 -9.93
C ALA A 90 21.47 -23.20 -9.83
N ASP A 91 21.19 -21.89 -9.62
CA ASP A 91 22.19 -20.83 -9.73
C ASP A 91 22.16 -19.87 -8.52
N VAL A 92 21.86 -20.38 -7.33
CA VAL A 92 21.86 -19.55 -6.12
C VAL A 92 23.29 -19.23 -5.70
N SER A 93 23.66 -17.96 -5.75
CA SER A 93 24.98 -17.53 -5.24
C SER A 93 25.07 -17.74 -3.72
N LEU A 94 26.29 -17.86 -3.20
CA LEU A 94 26.50 -18.03 -1.75
C LEU A 94 25.84 -16.89 -0.95
N ALA A 95 25.93 -15.66 -1.44
CA ALA A 95 25.33 -14.49 -0.80
C ALA A 95 23.78 -14.57 -0.80
N ALA A 96 23.16 -15.00 -1.91
CA ALA A 96 21.73 -15.19 -1.99
C ALA A 96 21.26 -16.34 -1.08
N ALA A 97 22.00 -17.45 -1.03
CA ALA A 97 21.68 -18.56 -0.13
C ALA A 97 21.69 -18.09 1.34
N ARG A 98 22.70 -17.33 1.73
CA ARG A 98 22.79 -16.74 3.07
C ARG A 98 21.62 -15.80 3.36
N PHE A 99 21.24 -14.95 2.42
CA PHE A 99 20.08 -14.05 2.57
C PHE A 99 18.77 -14.84 2.80
N LEU A 100 18.56 -15.93 2.07
CA LEU A 100 17.36 -16.78 2.20
C LEU A 100 17.25 -17.43 3.58
N GLU A 101 18.36 -17.69 4.26
CA GLU A 101 18.35 -18.22 5.65
C GLU A 101 17.74 -17.23 6.68
N TYR A 102 17.65 -15.93 6.35
CA TYR A 102 17.05 -14.88 7.20
C TYR A 102 15.58 -14.61 6.91
N LEU A 103 15.02 -15.22 5.90
CA LEU A 103 13.61 -15.08 5.55
C LEU A 103 12.76 -16.12 6.29
#